data_99583dcae024af6a3ae3612ce8388db3
#
_entry.id   99583dcae024af6a3ae3612ce8388db3
#
_cell.length_a   1.000
_cell.length_b   1.000
_cell.length_c   1.000
_cell.angle_alpha   90.00
_cell.angle_beta   90.00
_cell.angle_gamma   90.00
#
_symmetry.space_group_name_H-M   'P 1'
#
loop_
_entity.id
_entity.type
_entity.pdbx_description
1 polymer ?
#
loop_
_entity_poly.entity_id
_entity_poly.type
_entity_poly.pdbx_seq_one_letter_code
_entity_poly.pdbx_strand_id
1 'polypeptide(L)'
;MLEFRHVNVSCGSVPVLNDISAVFQTGRITTVIGPNGCGKTTLLQCLNGSSKVTSGSILLDGTDYLALPLKERARRLSFLPQVGTIIPALPVRTLVEPGRFPHLGFSRRKSRKDTVIVERTMEFTHVSPYAAQFADTLSGGIRQRAFFAMTLAQDCDHIVLDEPTTYLDLNGQRAFTDMIQQLKDQGRTIILVLHDLGQALRISDTLVVMQDRKIAATATPRECLRQHIIEEVFDVRIKEFSDEEGCYYFFY
;
A
#
# COMPACT_ATOMS: atom_id res chain seq x y z
N MET A 1 -10.32 -10.82 3.11
CA MET A 1 -10.93 -10.00 2.03
C MET A 1 -11.32 -8.65 2.62
N LEU A 2 -10.90 -7.55 1.99
CA LEU A 2 -11.29 -6.19 2.38
C LEU A 2 -12.33 -5.68 1.37
N GLU A 3 -13.43 -5.10 1.88
CA GLU A 3 -14.54 -4.65 1.05
C GLU A 3 -15.01 -3.26 1.47
N PHE A 4 -15.15 -2.36 0.52
CA PHE A 4 -15.80 -1.06 0.65
C PHE A 4 -17.22 -1.17 0.09
N ARG A 5 -18.22 -0.74 0.84
CA ARG A 5 -19.63 -0.75 0.46
C ARG A 5 -20.22 0.64 0.53
N HIS A 6 -20.48 1.24 -0.63
CA HIS A 6 -21.12 2.54 -0.76
C HIS A 6 -20.48 3.63 0.10
N VAL A 7 -19.12 3.61 0.19
CA VAL A 7 -18.35 4.49 1.07
C VAL A 7 -18.31 5.90 0.49
N ASN A 8 -18.69 6.87 1.32
CA ASN A 8 -18.60 8.29 1.03
C ASN A 8 -17.66 8.98 2.03
N VAL A 9 -16.89 9.95 1.55
CA VAL A 9 -16.00 10.79 2.36
C VAL A 9 -16.14 12.23 1.93
N SER A 10 -16.25 13.15 2.89
CA SER A 10 -16.26 14.58 2.63
C SER A 10 -15.28 15.32 3.53
N CYS A 11 -14.65 16.36 3.01
CA CYS A 11 -13.84 17.32 3.75
C CYS A 11 -14.65 18.62 3.88
N GLY A 12 -15.24 18.86 5.06
CA GLY A 12 -16.28 19.87 5.21
C GLY A 12 -17.47 19.57 4.31
N SER A 13 -17.84 20.50 3.45
CA SER A 13 -18.92 20.34 2.46
C SER A 13 -18.47 19.75 1.13
N VAL A 14 -17.16 19.56 0.92
CA VAL A 14 -16.63 19.08 -0.36
C VAL A 14 -16.56 17.55 -0.35
N PRO A 15 -17.29 16.83 -1.24
CA PRO A 15 -17.16 15.39 -1.37
C PRO A 15 -15.76 15.05 -1.94
N VAL A 16 -15.08 14.06 -1.35
CA VAL A 16 -13.76 13.58 -1.77
C VAL A 16 -13.86 12.17 -2.34
N LEU A 17 -14.74 11.34 -1.78
CA LEU A 17 -15.12 10.03 -2.32
C LEU A 17 -16.64 9.98 -2.43
N ASN A 18 -17.14 9.43 -3.53
CA ASN A 18 -18.57 9.37 -3.82
C ASN A 18 -18.96 7.94 -4.22
N ASP A 19 -19.71 7.27 -3.36
CA ASP A 19 -20.28 5.94 -3.58
C ASP A 19 -19.25 4.88 -3.98
N ILE A 20 -18.17 4.80 -3.21
CA ILE A 20 -17.09 3.85 -3.47
C ILE A 20 -17.50 2.44 -3.03
N SER A 21 -17.54 1.53 -4.00
CA SER A 21 -17.72 0.09 -3.77
C SER A 21 -16.60 -0.69 -4.45
N ALA A 22 -15.78 -1.39 -3.67
CA ALA A 22 -14.61 -2.15 -4.14
C ALA A 22 -14.36 -3.39 -3.29
N VAL A 23 -13.84 -4.43 -3.91
CA VAL A 23 -13.42 -5.67 -3.23
C VAL A 23 -11.95 -5.91 -3.51
N PHE A 24 -11.17 -6.03 -2.42
CA PHE A 24 -9.75 -6.38 -2.44
C PHE A 24 -9.61 -7.83 -2.01
N GLN A 25 -9.30 -8.71 -2.96
CA GLN A 25 -9.27 -10.15 -2.75
C GLN A 25 -8.06 -10.58 -1.89
N THR A 26 -8.29 -11.54 -1.00
CA THR A 26 -7.22 -12.12 -0.16
C THR A 26 -6.14 -12.79 -1.00
N GLY A 27 -4.87 -12.61 -0.62
CA GLY A 27 -3.72 -13.22 -1.30
C GLY A 27 -3.44 -12.66 -2.70
N ARG A 28 -3.99 -11.48 -3.02
CA ARG A 28 -3.80 -10.80 -4.32
C ARG A 28 -3.14 -9.44 -4.15
N ILE A 29 -2.49 -9.00 -5.22
CA ILE A 29 -2.02 -7.63 -5.38
C ILE A 29 -3.11 -6.85 -6.11
N THR A 30 -3.70 -5.86 -5.43
CA THR A 30 -4.63 -4.93 -6.05
C THR A 30 -4.01 -3.54 -6.06
N THR A 31 -3.88 -2.94 -7.23
CA THR A 31 -3.35 -1.58 -7.35
C THR A 31 -4.47 -0.59 -7.68
N VAL A 32 -4.52 0.49 -6.91
CA VAL A 32 -5.42 1.62 -7.14
C VAL A 32 -4.67 2.64 -8.02
N ILE A 33 -5.21 2.91 -9.19
CA ILE A 33 -4.68 3.90 -10.15
C ILE A 33 -5.75 4.95 -10.46
N GLY A 34 -5.35 6.09 -11.00
CA GLY A 34 -6.25 7.17 -11.40
C GLY A 34 -5.51 8.50 -11.46
N PRO A 35 -6.08 9.53 -12.09
CA PRO A 35 -5.52 10.88 -12.16
C PRO A 35 -5.27 11.50 -10.77
N ASN A 36 -4.44 12.55 -10.74
CA ASN A 36 -4.20 13.28 -9.49
C ASN A 36 -5.50 13.91 -8.98
N GLY A 37 -5.71 13.85 -7.65
CA GLY A 37 -6.92 14.42 -7.02
C GLY A 37 -8.19 13.57 -7.14
N CYS A 38 -8.17 12.39 -7.77
CA CYS A 38 -9.35 11.51 -7.86
C CYS A 38 -9.72 10.79 -6.55
N GLY A 39 -8.90 10.89 -5.48
CA GLY A 39 -9.22 10.36 -4.16
C GLY A 39 -8.47 9.09 -3.74
N LYS A 40 -7.44 8.61 -4.46
CA LYS A 40 -6.68 7.38 -4.15
C LYS A 40 -6.14 7.35 -2.72
N THR A 41 -5.38 8.37 -2.33
CA THR A 41 -4.84 8.49 -0.96
C THR A 41 -5.96 8.56 0.08
N THR A 42 -7.04 9.29 -0.21
CA THR A 42 -8.22 9.37 0.69
C THR A 42 -8.88 8.02 0.87
N LEU A 43 -8.99 7.21 -0.20
CA LEU A 43 -9.51 5.85 -0.13
C LEU A 43 -8.70 5.00 0.86
N LEU A 44 -7.38 5.03 0.74
CA LEU A 44 -6.51 4.30 1.66
C LEU A 44 -6.54 4.89 3.09
N GLN A 45 -6.63 6.21 3.23
CA GLN A 45 -6.70 6.90 4.51
C GLN A 45 -7.96 6.58 5.32
N CYS A 46 -9.04 6.09 4.71
CA CYS A 46 -10.17 5.54 5.43
C CYS A 46 -9.76 4.34 6.32
N LEU A 47 -8.76 3.57 5.91
CA LEU A 47 -8.30 2.38 6.62
C LEU A 47 -7.47 2.71 7.87
N ASN A 48 -6.68 3.77 7.84
CA ASN A 48 -5.89 4.20 9.00
C ASN A 48 -6.63 5.21 9.91
N GLY A 49 -7.84 5.65 9.49
CA GLY A 49 -8.67 6.59 10.24
C GLY A 49 -8.29 8.07 10.05
N SER A 50 -7.37 8.40 9.14
CA SER A 50 -7.02 9.79 8.81
C SER A 50 -8.11 10.48 8.02
N SER A 51 -8.90 9.72 7.24
CA SER A 51 -10.10 10.20 6.55
C SER A 51 -11.35 9.58 7.16
N LYS A 52 -12.32 10.42 7.54
CA LYS A 52 -13.55 9.99 8.18
C LYS A 52 -14.59 9.57 7.12
N VAL A 53 -15.04 8.33 7.19
CA VAL A 53 -16.17 7.83 6.41
C VAL A 53 -17.45 8.51 6.89
N THR A 54 -18.19 9.15 5.97
CA THR A 54 -19.45 9.86 6.26
C THR A 54 -20.66 8.95 6.12
N SER A 55 -20.60 7.98 5.20
CA SER A 55 -21.64 6.94 5.04
C SER A 55 -21.03 5.71 4.34
N GLY A 56 -21.76 4.60 4.36
CA GLY A 56 -21.29 3.31 3.88
C GLY A 56 -20.54 2.53 4.97
N SER A 57 -19.89 1.43 4.59
CA SER A 57 -19.15 0.57 5.52
C SER A 57 -17.89 -0.01 4.88
N ILE A 58 -16.91 -0.33 5.71
CA ILE A 58 -15.69 -1.04 5.31
C ILE A 58 -15.65 -2.34 6.09
N LEU A 59 -15.64 -3.46 5.39
CA LEU A 59 -15.59 -4.79 6.00
C LEU A 59 -14.22 -5.41 5.77
N LEU A 60 -13.66 -6.00 6.82
CA LEU A 60 -12.47 -6.85 6.76
C LEU A 60 -12.85 -8.25 7.22
N ASP A 61 -12.77 -9.21 6.30
CA ASP A 61 -13.19 -10.60 6.52
C ASP A 61 -14.62 -10.71 7.10
N GLY A 62 -15.54 -9.90 6.53
CA GLY A 62 -16.95 -9.84 6.93
C GLY A 62 -17.24 -9.05 8.22
N THR A 63 -16.22 -8.57 8.92
CA THR A 63 -16.36 -7.76 10.14
C THR A 63 -16.28 -6.28 9.81
N ASP A 64 -17.14 -5.44 10.41
CA ASP A 64 -17.03 -3.98 10.27
C ASP A 64 -15.68 -3.52 10.82
N TYR A 65 -14.81 -3.12 9.89
CA TYR A 65 -13.44 -2.75 10.20
C TYR A 65 -13.37 -1.47 11.05
N LEU A 66 -14.25 -0.51 10.79
CA LEU A 66 -14.23 0.77 11.49
C LEU A 66 -14.80 0.67 12.92
N ALA A 67 -15.63 -0.33 13.20
CA ALA A 67 -16.12 -0.61 14.54
C ALA A 67 -15.08 -1.31 15.44
N LEU A 68 -14.02 -1.89 14.85
CA LEU A 68 -12.96 -2.54 15.62
C LEU A 68 -12.12 -1.50 16.40
N PRO A 69 -11.68 -1.85 17.63
CA PRO A 69 -10.69 -1.04 18.36
C PRO A 69 -9.41 -0.85 17.55
N LEU A 70 -8.75 0.31 17.67
CA LEU A 70 -7.52 0.65 16.92
C LEU A 70 -6.45 -0.44 16.98
N LYS A 71 -6.26 -1.05 18.16
CA LYS A 71 -5.28 -2.12 18.35
C LYS A 71 -5.63 -3.39 17.56
N GLU A 72 -6.91 -3.71 17.44
CA GLU A 72 -7.40 -4.83 16.65
C GLU A 72 -7.23 -4.57 15.14
N ARG A 73 -7.58 -3.36 14.68
CA ARG A 73 -7.32 -2.94 13.28
C ARG A 73 -5.84 -3.08 12.95
N ALA A 74 -4.96 -2.57 13.83
CA ALA A 74 -3.51 -2.61 13.63
C ALA A 74 -2.90 -4.01 13.71
N ARG A 75 -3.62 -5.03 14.17
CA ARG A 75 -3.20 -6.44 14.10
C ARG A 75 -3.63 -7.15 12.82
N ARG A 76 -4.57 -6.57 12.08
CA ARG A 76 -5.13 -7.18 10.86
C ARG A 76 -4.65 -6.53 9.59
N LEU A 77 -4.36 -5.22 9.66
CA LEU A 77 -3.96 -4.42 8.50
C LEU A 77 -2.81 -3.49 8.88
N SER A 78 -1.73 -3.57 8.13
CA SER A 78 -0.61 -2.63 8.21
C SER A 78 -0.70 -1.58 7.12
N PHE A 79 -0.23 -0.37 7.40
CA PHE A 79 -0.35 0.76 6.52
C PHE A 79 0.99 1.51 6.41
N LEU A 80 1.52 1.62 5.19
CA LEU A 80 2.62 2.52 4.85
C LEU A 80 2.05 3.77 4.20
N PRO A 81 2.02 4.91 4.91
CA PRO A 81 1.61 6.17 4.31
C PRO A 81 2.70 6.68 3.35
N GLN A 82 2.32 7.58 2.47
CA GLN A 82 3.30 8.36 1.72
C GLN A 82 4.28 9.01 2.72
N VAL A 83 5.57 8.76 2.53
CA VAL A 83 6.59 9.22 3.49
C VAL A 83 6.66 10.74 3.47
N GLY A 84 6.36 11.34 4.61
CA GLY A 84 6.41 12.79 4.78
C GLY A 84 7.84 13.34 4.84
N THR A 85 7.93 14.67 4.85
CA THR A 85 9.22 15.39 4.91
C THR A 85 9.90 15.34 6.28
N ILE A 86 9.13 15.06 7.35
CA ILE A 86 9.68 14.99 8.72
C ILE A 86 10.13 13.58 9.01
N ILE A 87 11.44 13.40 9.07
CA ILE A 87 12.07 12.11 9.37
C ILE A 87 12.59 12.16 10.82
N PRO A 88 12.21 11.18 11.67
CA PRO A 88 12.71 11.17 13.03
C PRO A 88 14.20 10.84 13.08
N ALA A 89 14.96 11.59 13.88
CA ALA A 89 16.38 11.33 14.15
C ALA A 89 16.50 10.13 15.12
N LEU A 90 16.21 8.93 14.63
CA LEU A 90 16.23 7.67 15.37
C LEU A 90 17.04 6.62 14.59
N PRO A 91 17.76 5.73 15.28
CA PRO A 91 18.36 4.56 14.62
C PRO A 91 17.31 3.74 13.87
N VAL A 92 17.66 3.18 12.71
CA VAL A 92 16.75 2.38 11.87
C VAL A 92 16.07 1.27 12.68
N ARG A 93 16.81 0.54 13.51
CA ARG A 93 16.22 -0.47 14.40
C ARG A 93 15.11 0.13 15.29
N THR A 94 15.36 1.27 15.89
CA THR A 94 14.39 1.97 16.75
C THR A 94 13.19 2.48 15.96
N LEU A 95 13.37 2.82 14.68
CA LEU A 95 12.29 3.18 13.77
C LEU A 95 11.40 1.96 13.40
N VAL A 96 11.97 0.77 13.25
CA VAL A 96 11.24 -0.44 12.85
C VAL A 96 10.47 -1.07 14.03
N GLU A 97 11.03 -1.03 15.22
CA GLU A 97 10.46 -1.65 16.43
C GLU A 97 9.01 -1.27 16.77
N PRO A 98 8.53 -0.03 16.56
CA PRO A 98 7.12 0.36 16.76
C PRO A 98 6.11 -0.45 15.94
N GLY A 99 6.52 -1.07 14.84
CA GLY A 99 5.67 -2.03 14.13
C GLY A 99 5.12 -3.14 15.02
N ARG A 100 5.82 -3.47 16.12
CA ARG A 100 5.35 -4.47 17.11
C ARG A 100 4.36 -3.94 18.14
N PHE A 101 4.12 -2.64 18.24
CA PHE A 101 3.24 -2.05 19.28
C PHE A 101 1.84 -2.67 19.37
N PRO A 102 1.15 -3.02 18.27
CA PRO A 102 -0.15 -3.66 18.36
C PRO A 102 -0.13 -5.01 19.10
N HIS A 103 1.00 -5.71 19.11
CA HIS A 103 1.17 -7.03 19.71
C HIS A 103 1.65 -6.99 21.14
N LEU A 104 2.17 -5.84 21.62
CA LEU A 104 2.66 -5.73 22.98
C LEU A 104 1.51 -5.81 24.00
N GLY A 105 1.76 -6.50 25.11
CA GLY A 105 0.87 -6.56 26.25
C GLY A 105 0.82 -5.24 27.05
N PHE A 106 0.14 -5.26 28.19
CA PHE A 106 -0.01 -4.09 29.06
C PHE A 106 1.35 -3.53 29.54
N SER A 107 2.32 -4.40 29.83
CA SER A 107 3.67 -4.00 30.24
C SER A 107 4.51 -3.34 29.14
N ARG A 108 4.04 -3.35 27.89
CA ARG A 108 4.77 -2.87 26.69
C ARG A 108 6.16 -3.48 26.51
N ARG A 109 6.47 -4.58 27.20
CA ARG A 109 7.75 -5.29 27.05
C ARG A 109 7.74 -6.13 25.79
N LYS A 110 8.79 -6.01 24.99
CA LYS A 110 9.02 -6.83 23.80
C LYS A 110 9.40 -8.25 24.22
N SER A 111 8.84 -9.23 23.56
CA SER A 111 9.22 -10.62 23.70
C SER A 111 10.39 -10.95 22.75
N ARG A 112 11.02 -12.11 22.95
CA ARG A 112 12.01 -12.63 22.00
C ARG A 112 11.41 -12.79 20.58
N LYS A 113 10.14 -13.17 20.48
CA LYS A 113 9.42 -13.25 19.21
C LYS A 113 9.37 -11.89 18.49
N ASP A 114 9.09 -10.81 19.22
CA ASP A 114 9.03 -9.47 18.63
C ASP A 114 10.39 -9.04 18.08
N THR A 115 11.47 -9.33 18.80
CA THR A 115 12.85 -9.05 18.34
C THR A 115 13.15 -9.82 17.04
N VAL A 116 12.83 -11.11 16.98
CA VAL A 116 13.05 -11.95 15.78
C VAL A 116 12.27 -11.41 14.58
N ILE A 117 11.00 -10.96 14.77
CA ILE A 117 10.21 -10.38 13.68
C ILE A 117 10.85 -9.09 13.17
N VAL A 118 11.29 -8.20 14.06
CA VAL A 118 11.98 -6.96 13.67
C VAL A 118 13.25 -7.27 12.85
N GLU A 119 14.08 -8.19 13.31
CA GLU A 119 15.29 -8.59 12.61
C GLU A 119 14.98 -9.17 11.22
N ARG A 120 14.03 -10.10 11.14
CA ARG A 120 13.59 -10.70 9.88
C ARG A 120 13.05 -9.65 8.89
N THR A 121 12.27 -8.70 9.34
CA THR A 121 11.74 -7.65 8.44
C THR A 121 12.82 -6.69 7.97
N MET A 122 13.79 -6.37 8.82
CA MET A 122 14.96 -5.57 8.44
C MET A 122 15.85 -6.29 7.43
N GLU A 123 16.03 -7.60 7.58
CA GLU A 123 16.76 -8.43 6.62
C GLU A 123 16.01 -8.50 5.28
N PHE A 124 14.72 -8.81 5.30
CA PHE A 124 13.86 -8.89 4.12
C PHE A 124 13.86 -7.61 3.29
N THR A 125 13.84 -6.44 3.94
CA THR A 125 13.87 -5.12 3.28
C THR A 125 15.29 -4.59 3.02
N HIS A 126 16.32 -5.40 3.30
CA HIS A 126 17.74 -5.06 3.11
C HIS A 126 18.18 -3.79 3.88
N VAL A 127 17.63 -3.55 5.09
CA VAL A 127 18.02 -2.42 5.93
C VAL A 127 18.83 -2.83 7.16
N SER A 128 19.09 -4.12 7.38
CA SER A 128 19.91 -4.64 8.48
C SER A 128 21.31 -4.01 8.58
N PRO A 129 22.05 -3.74 7.47
CA PRO A 129 23.35 -3.07 7.54
C PRO A 129 23.29 -1.65 8.10
N TYR A 130 22.11 -1.03 8.09
CA TYR A 130 21.88 0.34 8.55
C TYR A 130 21.24 0.41 9.93
N ALA A 131 21.10 -0.71 10.65
CA ALA A 131 20.35 -0.83 11.90
C ALA A 131 20.71 0.22 12.96
N ALA A 132 21.99 0.58 13.08
CA ALA A 132 22.50 1.56 14.03
C ALA A 132 22.58 3.00 13.45
N GLN A 133 22.37 3.20 12.16
CA GLN A 133 22.42 4.51 11.53
C GLN A 133 21.10 5.26 11.76
N PHE A 134 21.18 6.59 11.85
CA PHE A 134 20.01 7.44 12.01
C PHE A 134 19.21 7.55 10.70
N ALA A 135 17.89 7.43 10.77
CA ALA A 135 17.01 7.38 9.61
C ALA A 135 17.03 8.68 8.78
N ASP A 136 17.25 9.83 9.41
CA ASP A 136 17.34 11.15 8.77
C ASP A 136 18.63 11.32 7.96
N THR A 137 19.67 10.55 8.24
CA THR A 137 20.96 10.58 7.49
C THR A 137 20.98 9.65 6.27
N LEU A 138 19.97 8.82 6.08
CA LEU A 138 19.91 7.83 5.02
C LEU A 138 19.43 8.43 3.69
N SER A 139 19.83 7.79 2.57
CA SER A 139 19.23 8.08 1.27
C SER A 139 17.72 7.82 1.27
N GLY A 140 16.98 8.51 0.39
CA GLY A 140 15.52 8.35 0.28
C GLY A 140 15.09 6.89 0.13
N GLY A 141 15.79 6.13 -0.71
CA GLY A 141 15.47 4.73 -0.97
C GLY A 141 15.71 3.81 0.23
N ILE A 142 16.83 3.99 0.97
CA ILE A 142 17.09 3.18 2.18
C ILE A 142 16.07 3.53 3.25
N ARG A 143 15.75 4.81 3.40
CA ARG A 143 14.75 5.30 4.35
C ARG A 143 13.36 4.75 4.05
N GLN A 144 12.94 4.75 2.77
CA GLN A 144 11.68 4.15 2.35
C GLN A 144 11.60 2.66 2.73
N ARG A 145 12.68 1.91 2.51
CA ARG A 145 12.77 0.51 2.91
C ARG A 145 12.74 0.33 4.44
N ALA A 146 13.27 1.26 5.23
CA ALA A 146 13.17 1.22 6.69
C ALA A 146 11.73 1.43 7.19
N PHE A 147 10.97 2.36 6.60
CA PHE A 147 9.53 2.50 6.88
C PHE A 147 8.73 1.29 6.43
N PHE A 148 9.10 0.69 5.30
CA PHE A 148 8.49 -0.56 4.85
C PHE A 148 8.79 -1.71 5.83
N ALA A 149 10.01 -1.82 6.36
CA ALA A 149 10.35 -2.78 7.42
C ALA A 149 9.47 -2.59 8.67
N MET A 150 9.24 -1.34 9.10
CA MET A 150 8.33 -1.03 10.20
C MET A 150 6.90 -1.51 9.91
N THR A 151 6.41 -1.28 8.70
CA THR A 151 5.09 -1.74 8.27
C THR A 151 4.98 -3.26 8.28
N LEU A 152 6.00 -3.97 7.77
CA LEU A 152 6.05 -5.43 7.78
C LEU A 152 6.23 -6.01 9.18
N ALA A 153 6.93 -5.32 10.08
CA ALA A 153 7.10 -5.74 11.47
C ALA A 153 5.75 -5.80 12.23
N GLN A 154 4.70 -5.15 11.73
CA GLN A 154 3.34 -5.26 12.24
C GLN A 154 2.76 -6.68 12.03
N ASP A 155 3.31 -7.46 11.08
CA ASP A 155 2.99 -8.86 10.81
C ASP A 155 1.50 -9.11 10.53
N CYS A 156 0.92 -8.29 9.65
CA CYS A 156 -0.49 -8.36 9.25
C CYS A 156 -0.66 -9.13 7.93
N ASP A 157 -1.81 -9.77 7.75
CA ASP A 157 -2.17 -10.44 6.51
C ASP A 157 -2.51 -9.45 5.39
N HIS A 158 -2.97 -8.25 5.73
CA HIS A 158 -3.29 -7.18 4.80
C HIS A 158 -2.26 -6.06 4.91
N ILE A 159 -1.65 -5.69 3.80
CA ILE A 159 -0.61 -4.66 3.69
C ILE A 159 -1.09 -3.60 2.72
N VAL A 160 -1.19 -2.36 3.19
CA VAL A 160 -1.62 -1.21 2.40
C VAL A 160 -0.45 -0.26 2.25
N LEU A 161 -0.15 0.13 1.01
CA LEU A 161 1.03 0.93 0.67
C LEU A 161 0.61 2.10 -0.21
N ASP A 162 0.82 3.32 0.28
CA ASP A 162 0.51 4.56 -0.45
C ASP A 162 1.79 5.10 -1.08
N GLU A 163 1.90 4.97 -2.41
CA GLU A 163 3.02 5.42 -3.23
C GLU A 163 4.40 4.95 -2.73
N PRO A 164 4.60 3.65 -2.52
CA PRO A 164 5.80 3.15 -1.86
C PRO A 164 7.09 3.28 -2.68
N THR A 165 7.01 3.60 -3.96
CA THR A 165 8.17 3.65 -4.89
C THR A 165 8.62 5.05 -5.26
N THR A 166 7.99 6.11 -4.74
CA THR A 166 8.19 7.51 -5.15
C THR A 166 9.63 8.01 -5.01
N TYR A 167 10.41 7.51 -4.03
CA TYR A 167 11.79 7.93 -3.77
C TYR A 167 12.84 6.91 -4.22
N LEU A 168 12.44 5.90 -4.98
CA LEU A 168 13.31 4.82 -5.42
C LEU A 168 13.82 5.07 -6.84
N ASP A 169 15.10 4.82 -7.08
CA ASP A 169 15.64 4.67 -8.42
C ASP A 169 15.13 3.38 -9.09
N LEU A 170 15.43 3.18 -10.36
CA LEU A 170 14.96 2.02 -11.13
C LEU A 170 15.32 0.68 -10.48
N ASN A 171 16.53 0.57 -9.92
CA ASN A 171 16.97 -0.65 -9.23
C ASN A 171 16.19 -0.85 -7.93
N GLY A 172 15.97 0.24 -7.17
CA GLY A 172 15.16 0.24 -5.97
C GLY A 172 13.70 -0.15 -6.23
N GLN A 173 13.11 0.36 -7.33
CA GLN A 173 11.75 0.00 -7.74
C GLN A 173 11.64 -1.48 -8.11
N ARG A 174 12.63 -2.04 -8.83
CA ARG A 174 12.67 -3.46 -9.16
C ARG A 174 12.76 -4.32 -7.89
N ALA A 175 13.72 -4.03 -7.02
CA ALA A 175 13.88 -4.73 -5.75
C ALA A 175 12.61 -4.64 -4.87
N PHE A 176 11.92 -3.49 -4.87
CA PHE A 176 10.66 -3.33 -4.15
C PHE A 176 9.54 -4.20 -4.76
N THR A 177 9.46 -4.24 -6.09
CA THR A 177 8.51 -5.10 -6.82
C THR A 177 8.72 -6.57 -6.48
N ASP A 178 9.98 -7.02 -6.43
CA ASP A 178 10.33 -8.40 -6.06
C ASP A 178 9.92 -8.72 -4.62
N MET A 179 10.11 -7.79 -3.68
CA MET A 179 9.63 -7.94 -2.29
C MET A 179 8.10 -8.05 -2.23
N ILE A 180 7.37 -7.23 -2.99
CA ILE A 180 5.90 -7.29 -3.06
C ILE A 180 5.42 -8.64 -3.59
N GLN A 181 6.06 -9.15 -4.64
CA GLN A 181 5.72 -10.46 -5.19
C GLN A 181 5.99 -11.60 -4.18
N GLN A 182 7.14 -11.57 -3.49
CA GLN A 182 7.44 -12.54 -2.43
C GLN A 182 6.43 -12.52 -1.28
N LEU A 183 5.95 -11.33 -0.89
CA LEU A 183 4.90 -11.21 0.14
C LEU A 183 3.57 -11.81 -0.33
N LYS A 184 3.20 -11.60 -1.60
CA LYS A 184 2.02 -12.25 -2.21
C LYS A 184 2.17 -13.76 -2.21
N ASP A 185 3.35 -14.28 -2.59
CA ASP A 185 3.63 -15.73 -2.65
C ASP A 185 3.57 -16.37 -1.24
N GLN A 186 3.79 -15.57 -0.18
CA GLN A 186 3.56 -15.94 1.22
C GLN A 186 2.07 -15.86 1.63
N GLY A 187 1.15 -15.53 0.71
CA GLY A 187 -0.28 -15.42 0.96
C GLY A 187 -0.75 -14.08 1.51
N ARG A 188 0.12 -13.06 1.56
CA ARG A 188 -0.28 -11.71 2.01
C ARG A 188 -1.16 -11.04 0.97
N THR A 189 -2.12 -10.27 1.44
CA THR A 189 -2.98 -9.40 0.62
C THR A 189 -2.36 -8.03 0.53
N ILE A 190 -2.15 -7.52 -0.68
CA ILE A 190 -1.42 -6.27 -0.89
C ILE A 190 -2.29 -5.28 -1.65
N ILE A 191 -2.42 -4.09 -1.11
CA ILE A 191 -3.16 -2.98 -1.71
C ILE A 191 -2.16 -1.85 -1.93
N LEU A 192 -2.02 -1.41 -3.18
CA LEU A 192 -1.03 -0.41 -3.58
C LEU A 192 -1.73 0.81 -4.19
N VAL A 193 -1.18 2.00 -3.96
CA VAL A 193 -1.35 3.14 -4.88
C VAL A 193 -0.05 3.31 -5.63
N LEU A 194 -0.10 3.35 -6.94
CA LEU A 194 1.05 3.61 -7.81
C LEU A 194 0.74 4.72 -8.80
N HIS A 195 1.77 5.53 -9.12
CA HIS A 195 1.71 6.53 -10.19
C HIS A 195 2.21 5.96 -11.52
N ASP A 196 3.17 5.04 -11.49
CA ASP A 196 3.70 4.39 -12.68
C ASP A 196 2.71 3.33 -13.18
N LEU A 197 2.04 3.64 -14.30
CA LEU A 197 1.07 2.74 -14.93
C LEU A 197 1.73 1.46 -15.45
N GLY A 198 2.96 1.55 -15.96
CA GLY A 198 3.70 0.38 -16.44
C GLY A 198 4.02 -0.58 -15.28
N GLN A 199 4.42 -0.05 -14.12
CA GLN A 199 4.61 -0.85 -12.92
C GLN A 199 3.28 -1.46 -12.46
N ALA A 200 2.20 -0.67 -12.39
CA ALA A 200 0.88 -1.14 -11.99
C ALA A 200 0.38 -2.29 -12.88
N LEU A 201 0.52 -2.16 -14.21
CA LEU A 201 0.13 -3.20 -15.17
C LEU A 201 0.92 -4.50 -15.00
N ARG A 202 2.21 -4.42 -14.62
CA ARG A 202 3.08 -5.60 -14.49
C ARG A 202 2.88 -6.39 -13.21
N ILE A 203 2.64 -5.70 -12.07
CA ILE A 203 2.65 -6.38 -10.76
C ILE A 203 1.26 -6.76 -10.25
N SER A 204 0.20 -6.16 -10.78
CA SER A 204 -1.14 -6.29 -10.21
C SER A 204 -1.88 -7.52 -10.73
N ASP A 205 -2.60 -8.18 -9.85
CA ASP A 205 -3.63 -9.15 -10.23
C ASP A 205 -4.93 -8.42 -10.63
N THR A 206 -5.21 -7.29 -9.97
CA THR A 206 -6.40 -6.47 -10.20
C THR A 206 -6.03 -5.00 -10.13
N LEU A 207 -6.61 -4.21 -11.03
CA LEU A 207 -6.57 -2.76 -11.00
C LEU A 207 -7.93 -2.22 -10.53
N VAL A 208 -7.90 -1.27 -9.61
CA VAL A 208 -9.03 -0.41 -9.25
C VAL A 208 -8.75 0.95 -9.86
N VAL A 209 -9.48 1.29 -10.92
CA VAL A 209 -9.30 2.54 -11.66
C VAL A 209 -10.26 3.57 -11.10
N MET A 210 -9.72 4.67 -10.60
CA MET A 210 -10.48 5.78 -10.03
C MET A 210 -10.49 6.97 -10.97
N GLN A 211 -11.66 7.58 -11.13
CA GLN A 211 -11.87 8.84 -11.85
C GLN A 211 -12.98 9.63 -11.16
N ASP A 212 -12.87 10.95 -11.11
CA ASP A 212 -13.91 11.85 -10.61
C ASP A 212 -14.50 11.44 -9.24
N ARG A 213 -13.60 11.00 -8.31
CA ARG A 213 -13.97 10.60 -6.94
C ARG A 213 -14.81 9.32 -6.87
N LYS A 214 -14.83 8.53 -7.93
CA LYS A 214 -15.54 7.25 -8.05
C LYS A 214 -14.61 6.16 -8.54
N ILE A 215 -15.06 4.92 -8.46
CA ILE A 215 -14.44 3.82 -9.16
C ILE A 215 -15.03 3.76 -10.58
N ALA A 216 -14.18 3.98 -11.58
CA ALA A 216 -14.52 3.86 -12.98
C ALA A 216 -14.55 2.39 -13.41
N ALA A 217 -13.60 1.59 -12.93
CA ALA A 217 -13.52 0.16 -13.22
C ALA A 217 -12.75 -0.62 -12.15
N THR A 218 -13.06 -1.91 -12.05
CA THR A 218 -12.26 -2.90 -11.32
C THR A 218 -12.09 -4.10 -12.24
N ALA A 219 -10.86 -4.35 -12.71
CA ALA A 219 -10.59 -5.37 -13.71
C ALA A 219 -9.13 -5.86 -13.63
N THR A 220 -8.80 -6.96 -14.30
CA THR A 220 -7.41 -7.38 -14.49
C THR A 220 -6.66 -6.40 -15.41
N PRO A 221 -5.32 -6.31 -15.33
CA PRO A 221 -4.53 -5.48 -16.25
C PRO A 221 -4.87 -5.74 -17.74
N ARG A 222 -5.02 -7.00 -18.13
CA ARG A 222 -5.39 -7.38 -19.50
C ARG A 222 -6.76 -6.87 -19.92
N GLU A 223 -7.74 -6.92 -19.02
CA GLU A 223 -9.08 -6.40 -19.30
C GLU A 223 -9.08 -4.88 -19.41
N CYS A 224 -8.32 -4.19 -18.55
CA CYS A 224 -8.15 -2.73 -18.63
C CYS A 224 -7.56 -2.29 -19.98
N LEU A 225 -6.54 -3.01 -20.47
CA LEU A 225 -5.93 -2.73 -21.78
C LEU A 225 -6.90 -3.04 -22.94
N ARG A 226 -7.55 -4.22 -22.91
CA ARG A 226 -8.48 -4.64 -23.98
C ARG A 226 -9.67 -3.71 -24.12
N GLN A 227 -10.15 -3.15 -23.00
CA GLN A 227 -11.30 -2.25 -22.97
C GLN A 227 -10.92 -0.77 -23.06
N HIS A 228 -9.64 -0.43 -23.24
CA HIS A 228 -9.10 0.92 -23.32
C HIS A 228 -9.39 1.79 -22.09
N ILE A 229 -9.67 1.19 -20.93
CA ILE A 229 -10.06 1.90 -19.70
C ILE A 229 -8.97 2.88 -19.25
N ILE A 230 -7.70 2.47 -19.30
CA ILE A 230 -6.57 3.31 -18.88
C ILE A 230 -6.39 4.47 -19.85
N GLU A 231 -6.51 4.21 -21.16
CA GLU A 231 -6.39 5.22 -22.21
C GLU A 231 -7.45 6.30 -22.07
N GLU A 232 -8.70 5.92 -21.77
CA GLU A 232 -9.80 6.85 -21.55
C GLU A 232 -9.64 7.68 -20.27
N VAL A 233 -9.25 7.02 -19.14
CA VAL A 233 -9.16 7.68 -17.84
C VAL A 233 -7.96 8.62 -17.73
N PHE A 234 -6.85 8.29 -18.40
CA PHE A 234 -5.61 9.06 -18.32
C PHE A 234 -5.35 9.94 -19.55
N ASP A 235 -6.21 9.86 -20.58
CA ASP A 235 -6.07 10.57 -21.85
C ASP A 235 -4.69 10.28 -22.50
N VAL A 236 -4.35 9.01 -22.62
CA VAL A 236 -3.08 8.51 -23.19
C VAL A 236 -3.37 7.42 -24.21
N ARG A 237 -2.37 7.10 -25.01
CA ARG A 237 -2.36 5.90 -25.82
C ARG A 237 -1.31 4.93 -25.32
N ILE A 238 -1.59 3.63 -25.42
CA ILE A 238 -0.71 2.58 -24.92
C ILE A 238 -0.23 1.72 -26.08
N LYS A 239 1.08 1.49 -26.13
CA LYS A 239 1.67 0.43 -26.96
C LYS A 239 2.27 -0.63 -26.05
N GLU A 240 1.90 -1.86 -26.29
CA GLU A 240 2.45 -3.04 -25.63
C GLU A 240 3.57 -3.64 -26.50
N PHE A 241 4.70 -3.94 -25.86
CA PHE A 241 5.81 -4.68 -26.41
C PHE A 241 6.09 -5.88 -25.51
N SER A 242 6.31 -7.04 -26.11
CA SER A 242 6.63 -8.26 -25.36
C SER A 242 7.92 -8.85 -25.90
N ASP A 243 8.78 -9.28 -24.98
CA ASP A 243 9.98 -10.06 -25.27
C ASP A 243 10.09 -11.27 -24.33
N GLU A 244 11.25 -11.94 -24.30
CA GLU A 244 11.50 -13.11 -23.46
C GLU A 244 11.51 -12.75 -21.96
N GLU A 245 11.74 -11.48 -21.59
CA GLU A 245 11.77 -11.00 -20.20
C GLU A 245 10.39 -10.51 -19.69
N GLY A 246 9.41 -10.26 -20.60
CA GLY A 246 8.06 -9.87 -20.20
C GLY A 246 7.36 -8.87 -21.11
N CYS A 247 6.32 -8.22 -20.55
CA CYS A 247 5.54 -7.18 -21.23
C CYS A 247 5.96 -5.80 -20.76
N TYR A 248 6.15 -4.89 -21.70
CA TYR A 248 6.53 -3.49 -21.51
C TYR A 248 5.48 -2.58 -22.14
N TYR A 249 5.21 -1.47 -21.50
CA TYR A 249 4.19 -0.52 -21.92
C TYR A 249 4.79 0.85 -22.19
N PHE A 250 4.48 1.40 -23.33
CA PHE A 250 4.85 2.78 -23.71
C PHE A 250 3.58 3.64 -23.78
N PHE A 251 3.60 4.76 -23.04
CA PHE A 251 2.49 5.71 -22.94
C PHE A 251 2.83 6.99 -23.70
N TYR A 252 1.91 7.52 -24.54
CA TYR A 252 2.13 8.74 -25.35
C TYR A 252 0.83 9.48 -25.64
#